data_51c30d0848a92ce2ab613fe13aa4ce2a
#
_entry.id   51c30d0848a92ce2ab613fe13aa4ce2a
#
_cell.length_a   1.000
_cell.length_b   1.000
_cell.length_c   1.000
_cell.angle_alpha   90.00
_cell.angle_beta   90.00
_cell.angle_gamma   90.00
#
_symmetry.space_group_name_H-M   'P 1'
#
loop_
_entity.id
_entity.type
_entity.pdbx_description
1 polymer ?
#
loop_
_entity_poly.entity_id
_entity_poly.type
_entity_poly.pdbx_seq_one_letter_code
_entity_poly.pdbx_strand_id
1 'polypeptide(L)'
;MTKIDILSGFLGAGKTTLIKKLIAEAYQGEKLVLIENEFGEIGIDGGFMKDAGVEVTEMNSGCICCSLVGDFGTALKKVIVDYAPDRVIIEPSGVGKLSDVMKAVEDAKQDADVVINSATTVVDVAKCKMYMKNFGEFFNNQVESAGTIVLSRTQNVPEKKVNDTVAMLREHNKDAAIITTPLDDIDGKVILDAMEHANTLDKLIKEAVEIARKHEEEHHHHDHDHDHEEHEHHHDHEHEEHEHHHDHEHEEHEHHHDHDHHEHGPGCTCGCHDHDHHHDHHADEV
;
A
#
# COMPACT_ATOMS: atom_id res chain seq x y z
N MET A 1 13.56 -17.27 -15.30
CA MET A 1 13.63 -15.89 -14.76
C MET A 1 12.23 -15.30 -14.78
N THR A 2 11.66 -15.00 -13.62
CA THR A 2 10.31 -14.46 -13.46
C THR A 2 10.32 -12.95 -13.66
N LYS A 3 9.40 -12.43 -14.47
CA LYS A 3 9.21 -10.99 -14.67
C LYS A 3 8.46 -10.37 -13.50
N ILE A 4 8.92 -9.23 -13.00
CA ILE A 4 8.24 -8.47 -11.94
C ILE A 4 7.72 -7.16 -12.53
N ASP A 5 6.41 -6.95 -12.48
CA ASP A 5 5.78 -5.68 -12.81
C ASP A 5 5.27 -4.98 -11.54
N ILE A 6 5.77 -3.78 -11.27
CA ILE A 6 5.36 -2.99 -10.11
C ILE A 6 4.37 -1.94 -10.58
N LEU A 7 3.12 -2.01 -10.06
CA LEU A 7 2.04 -1.08 -10.37
C LEU A 7 1.71 -0.21 -9.17
N SER A 8 2.39 0.91 -9.09
CA SER A 8 2.25 1.92 -8.04
C SER A 8 1.19 2.98 -8.39
N GLY A 9 0.90 3.86 -7.48
CA GLY A 9 -0.02 4.97 -7.63
C GLY A 9 -0.77 5.25 -6.34
N PHE A 10 -1.14 6.50 -6.14
CA PHE A 10 -1.76 6.95 -4.91
C PHE A 10 -3.14 6.31 -4.65
N LEU A 11 -3.67 6.46 -3.44
CA LEU A 11 -4.96 5.88 -3.03
C LEU A 11 -6.09 6.25 -4.02
N GLY A 12 -6.81 5.23 -4.49
CA GLY A 12 -7.93 5.40 -5.43
C GLY A 12 -7.54 5.91 -6.82
N ALA A 13 -6.26 5.85 -7.21
CA ALA A 13 -5.80 6.28 -8.54
C ALA A 13 -6.30 5.39 -9.69
N GLY A 14 -6.74 4.16 -9.41
CA GLY A 14 -7.22 3.21 -10.42
C GLY A 14 -6.23 2.08 -10.74
N LYS A 15 -5.32 1.76 -9.83
CA LYS A 15 -4.35 0.65 -9.97
C LYS A 15 -5.06 -0.67 -10.28
N THR A 16 -6.01 -1.05 -9.44
CA THR A 16 -6.82 -2.27 -9.60
C THR A 16 -7.53 -2.34 -10.96
N THR A 17 -8.02 -1.20 -11.47
CA THR A 17 -8.65 -1.13 -12.82
C THR A 17 -7.63 -1.44 -13.92
N LEU A 18 -6.43 -0.88 -13.82
CA LEU A 18 -5.34 -1.16 -14.76
C LEU A 18 -4.89 -2.63 -14.68
N ILE A 19 -4.72 -3.17 -13.48
CA ILE A 19 -4.35 -4.58 -13.28
C ILE A 19 -5.37 -5.51 -13.93
N LYS A 20 -6.66 -5.31 -13.66
CA LYS A 20 -7.74 -6.12 -14.29
C LYS A 20 -7.68 -6.06 -15.81
N LYS A 21 -7.45 -4.89 -16.39
CA LYS A 21 -7.34 -4.72 -17.85
C LYS A 21 -6.12 -5.46 -18.42
N LEU A 22 -4.96 -5.34 -17.78
CA LEU A 22 -3.75 -6.03 -18.22
C LEU A 22 -3.90 -7.56 -18.14
N ILE A 23 -4.52 -8.08 -17.10
CA ILE A 23 -4.80 -9.50 -16.95
C ILE A 23 -5.74 -9.98 -18.05
N ALA A 24 -6.81 -9.24 -18.34
CA ALA A 24 -7.79 -9.63 -19.32
C ALA A 24 -7.28 -9.55 -20.77
N GLU A 25 -6.41 -8.59 -21.08
CA GLU A 25 -6.07 -8.25 -22.47
C GLU A 25 -4.61 -8.54 -22.84
N ALA A 26 -3.67 -8.48 -21.87
CA ALA A 26 -2.24 -8.48 -22.17
C ALA A 26 -1.49 -9.71 -21.65
N TYR A 27 -1.81 -10.22 -20.45
CA TYR A 27 -1.08 -11.31 -19.82
C TYR A 27 -1.65 -12.70 -20.11
N GLN A 28 -2.46 -12.84 -21.14
CA GLN A 28 -3.08 -14.12 -21.47
C GLN A 28 -2.04 -15.21 -21.79
N GLY A 29 -2.18 -16.35 -21.12
CA GLY A 29 -1.29 -17.51 -21.30
C GLY A 29 -0.04 -17.48 -20.42
N GLU A 30 0.19 -16.44 -19.64
CA GLU A 30 1.23 -16.39 -18.62
C GLU A 30 0.69 -16.90 -17.27
N LYS A 31 1.52 -17.61 -16.52
CA LYS A 31 1.22 -17.99 -15.13
C LYS A 31 1.49 -16.78 -14.24
N LEU A 32 0.43 -16.17 -13.73
CA LEU A 32 0.50 -14.93 -12.99
C LEU A 32 0.34 -15.16 -11.48
N VAL A 33 1.09 -14.39 -10.71
CA VAL A 33 0.84 -14.17 -9.29
C VAL A 33 0.68 -12.68 -9.05
N LEU A 34 -0.34 -12.30 -8.30
CA LEU A 34 -0.55 -10.93 -7.83
C LEU A 34 -0.22 -10.85 -6.34
N ILE A 35 0.68 -9.93 -5.98
CA ILE A 35 1.01 -9.58 -4.60
C ILE A 35 0.39 -8.23 -4.31
N GLU A 36 -0.63 -8.22 -3.46
CA GLU A 36 -1.28 -7.00 -2.98
C GLU A 36 -0.79 -6.67 -1.57
N ASN A 37 -0.48 -5.40 -1.33
CA ASN A 37 -0.14 -4.87 -0.02
C ASN A 37 -1.15 -3.79 0.38
N GLU A 38 -2.39 -4.18 0.58
CA GLU A 38 -3.44 -3.29 1.03
C GLU A 38 -3.99 -3.74 2.40
N PHE A 39 -4.10 -2.78 3.32
CA PHE A 39 -4.79 -3.00 4.59
C PHE A 39 -6.30 -2.92 4.35
N GLY A 40 -6.98 -4.05 4.43
CA GLY A 40 -8.45 -4.07 4.34
C GLY A 40 -8.97 -5.08 3.33
N GLU A 41 -10.17 -4.88 2.89
CA GLU A 41 -10.90 -5.78 2.01
C GLU A 41 -10.13 -6.08 0.70
N ILE A 42 -10.21 -7.32 0.22
CA ILE A 42 -9.65 -7.77 -1.06
C ILE A 42 -10.05 -6.77 -2.15
N GLY A 43 -9.09 -5.95 -2.60
CA GLY A 43 -9.34 -4.87 -3.57
C GLY A 43 -9.72 -5.38 -4.96
N ILE A 44 -9.37 -6.62 -5.27
CA ILE A 44 -9.70 -7.28 -6.53
C ILE A 44 -10.68 -8.43 -6.25
N ASP A 45 -11.75 -8.50 -7.03
CA ASP A 45 -12.72 -9.59 -6.96
C ASP A 45 -12.01 -10.94 -7.15
N GLY A 46 -11.91 -11.71 -6.06
CA GLY A 46 -11.26 -13.03 -6.06
C GLY A 46 -11.87 -14.00 -7.09
N GLY A 47 -13.14 -13.81 -7.46
CA GLY A 47 -13.79 -14.55 -8.55
C GLY A 47 -13.14 -14.25 -9.90
N PHE A 48 -12.95 -12.98 -10.24
CA PHE A 48 -12.32 -12.57 -11.49
C PHE A 48 -10.89 -13.12 -11.62
N MET A 49 -10.12 -13.07 -10.55
CA MET A 49 -8.74 -13.58 -10.55
C MET A 49 -8.67 -15.08 -10.73
N LYS A 50 -9.55 -15.81 -10.04
CA LYS A 50 -9.63 -17.28 -10.16
C LYS A 50 -10.04 -17.71 -11.57
N ASP A 51 -11.02 -17.03 -12.17
CA ASP A 51 -11.48 -17.31 -13.54
C ASP A 51 -10.39 -17.00 -14.59
N ALA A 52 -9.54 -16.00 -14.32
CA ALA A 52 -8.38 -15.65 -15.12
C ALA A 52 -7.15 -16.56 -14.88
N GLY A 53 -7.21 -17.48 -13.92
CA GLY A 53 -6.09 -18.36 -13.58
C GLY A 53 -4.94 -17.64 -12.85
N VAL A 54 -5.25 -16.53 -12.17
CA VAL A 54 -4.28 -15.73 -11.40
C VAL A 54 -4.30 -16.17 -9.95
N GLU A 55 -3.13 -16.52 -9.42
CA GLU A 55 -2.95 -16.77 -7.98
C GLU A 55 -2.76 -15.43 -7.26
N VAL A 56 -3.63 -15.16 -6.29
CA VAL A 56 -3.54 -13.95 -5.46
C VAL A 56 -2.90 -14.29 -4.14
N THR A 57 -1.81 -13.62 -3.82
CA THR A 57 -1.13 -13.75 -2.53
C THR A 57 -1.22 -12.41 -1.79
N GLU A 58 -1.95 -12.41 -0.68
CA GLU A 58 -2.00 -11.26 0.21
C GLU A 58 -0.81 -11.28 1.16
N MET A 59 -0.08 -10.17 1.22
CA MET A 59 0.99 -10.00 2.21
C MET A 59 0.46 -9.29 3.44
N ASN A 60 -0.03 -10.06 4.41
CA ASN A 60 -0.60 -9.54 5.67
C ASN A 60 0.44 -9.05 6.70
N SER A 61 1.73 -9.05 6.39
CA SER A 61 2.82 -8.78 7.33
C SER A 61 3.33 -7.34 7.28
N GLY A 62 2.45 -6.36 7.48
CA GLY A 62 2.87 -4.95 7.56
C GLY A 62 3.19 -4.32 6.20
N CYS A 63 3.26 -2.98 6.15
CA CYS A 63 3.62 -2.27 4.90
C CYS A 63 4.96 -2.75 4.35
N ILE A 64 5.06 -2.99 3.04
CA ILE A 64 6.35 -3.18 2.34
C ILE A 64 7.34 -2.05 2.68
N CYS A 65 6.85 -0.87 3.05
CA CYS A 65 7.64 0.29 3.40
C CYS A 65 8.05 0.42 4.88
N CYS A 66 7.51 -0.38 5.82
CA CYS A 66 7.71 -0.11 7.26
C CYS A 66 8.52 -1.15 8.05
N SER A 67 8.79 -2.37 7.54
CA SER A 67 9.47 -3.39 8.37
C SER A 67 10.38 -4.36 7.62
N LEU A 68 11.02 -3.99 6.49
CA LEU A 68 10.90 -4.91 5.50
C LEU A 68 11.89 -5.31 4.48
N VAL A 69 13.08 -4.97 4.54
CA VAL A 69 14.07 -5.51 3.59
C VAL A 69 14.24 -7.04 3.77
N GLY A 70 14.05 -7.56 4.98
CA GLY A 70 14.20 -8.99 5.25
C GLY A 70 12.97 -9.85 4.90
N ASP A 71 11.78 -9.39 5.23
CA ASP A 71 10.56 -10.21 5.11
C ASP A 71 10.01 -10.26 3.68
N PHE A 72 10.11 -9.16 2.92
CA PHE A 72 9.63 -9.11 1.54
C PHE A 72 10.42 -10.04 0.61
N GLY A 73 11.75 -10.00 0.67
CA GLY A 73 12.60 -10.89 -0.12
C GLY A 73 12.30 -12.36 0.14
N THR A 74 12.11 -12.73 1.40
CA THR A 74 11.74 -14.09 1.80
C THR A 74 10.37 -14.49 1.27
N ALA A 75 9.38 -13.59 1.35
CA ALA A 75 8.04 -13.84 0.84
C ALA A 75 8.01 -13.95 -0.69
N LEU A 76 8.71 -13.05 -1.40
CA LEU A 76 8.85 -13.12 -2.85
C LEU A 76 9.52 -14.41 -3.31
N LYS A 77 10.61 -14.82 -2.63
CA LYS A 77 11.29 -16.11 -2.89
C LYS A 77 10.33 -17.29 -2.72
N LYS A 78 9.54 -17.30 -1.64
CA LYS A 78 8.55 -18.34 -1.40
C LYS A 78 7.51 -18.40 -2.53
N VAL A 79 6.98 -17.26 -2.95
CA VAL A 79 6.03 -17.18 -4.07
C VAL A 79 6.63 -17.77 -5.35
N ILE A 80 7.89 -17.44 -5.66
CA ILE A 80 8.55 -17.95 -6.86
C ILE A 80 8.80 -19.46 -6.78
N VAL A 81 9.20 -19.98 -5.62
CA VAL A 81 9.43 -21.41 -5.43
C VAL A 81 8.12 -22.20 -5.46
N ASP A 82 7.09 -21.73 -4.76
CA ASP A 82 5.84 -22.48 -4.59
C ASP A 82 4.98 -22.45 -5.87
N TYR A 83 4.98 -21.32 -6.58
CA TYR A 83 4.12 -21.16 -7.74
C TYR A 83 4.85 -21.23 -9.08
N ALA A 84 6.19 -21.03 -9.13
CA ALA A 84 6.97 -20.94 -10.36
C ALA A 84 6.27 -20.09 -11.46
N PRO A 85 5.95 -18.80 -11.18
CA PRO A 85 5.21 -17.97 -12.11
C PRO A 85 6.08 -17.46 -13.25
N ASP A 86 5.46 -17.19 -14.40
CA ASP A 86 6.10 -16.46 -15.50
C ASP A 86 6.25 -14.98 -15.15
N ARG A 87 5.24 -14.45 -14.43
CA ARG A 87 5.16 -13.04 -14.05
C ARG A 87 4.55 -12.86 -12.67
N VAL A 88 5.10 -11.91 -11.91
CA VAL A 88 4.54 -11.43 -10.64
C VAL A 88 4.17 -9.95 -10.79
N ILE A 89 2.93 -9.63 -10.47
CA ILE A 89 2.44 -8.25 -10.38
C ILE A 89 2.50 -7.85 -8.91
N ILE A 90 3.15 -6.73 -8.60
CA ILE A 90 3.19 -6.17 -7.25
C ILE A 90 2.37 -4.89 -7.23
N GLU A 91 1.29 -4.87 -6.44
CA GLU A 91 0.53 -3.66 -6.12
C GLU A 91 0.88 -3.19 -4.71
N PRO A 92 1.82 -2.22 -4.56
CA PRO A 92 2.16 -1.69 -3.26
C PRO A 92 1.06 -0.79 -2.71
N SER A 93 1.10 -0.53 -1.40
CA SER A 93 0.22 0.45 -0.76
C SER A 93 0.24 1.81 -1.48
N GLY A 94 -0.91 2.45 -1.59
CA GLY A 94 -1.04 3.75 -2.25
C GLY A 94 -0.23 4.88 -1.59
N VAL A 95 0.25 4.68 -0.37
CA VAL A 95 1.15 5.60 0.36
C VAL A 95 2.58 5.06 0.45
N GLY A 96 2.93 4.02 -0.31
CA GLY A 96 4.29 3.49 -0.40
C GLY A 96 5.15 4.26 -1.41
N LYS A 97 6.46 4.34 -1.15
CA LYS A 97 7.44 4.84 -2.12
C LYS A 97 7.73 3.75 -3.15
N LEU A 98 7.69 4.08 -4.44
CA LEU A 98 8.01 3.13 -5.50
C LEU A 98 9.48 2.72 -5.47
N SER A 99 10.38 3.66 -5.13
CA SER A 99 11.81 3.38 -4.97
C SER A 99 12.11 2.28 -3.96
N ASP A 100 11.37 2.24 -2.83
CA ASP A 100 11.58 1.25 -1.77
C ASP A 100 11.18 -0.15 -2.24
N VAL A 101 10.08 -0.24 -3.00
CA VAL A 101 9.62 -1.51 -3.58
C VAL A 101 10.61 -2.01 -4.64
N MET A 102 11.11 -1.10 -5.51
CA MET A 102 12.12 -1.44 -6.51
C MET A 102 13.40 -1.96 -5.85
N LYS A 103 13.87 -1.29 -4.79
CA LYS A 103 15.04 -1.74 -4.01
C LYS A 103 14.80 -3.13 -3.41
N ALA A 104 13.64 -3.36 -2.78
CA ALA A 104 13.32 -4.64 -2.16
C ALA A 104 13.31 -5.80 -3.19
N VAL A 105 12.84 -5.55 -4.42
CA VAL A 105 12.90 -6.52 -5.52
C VAL A 105 14.35 -6.74 -5.98
N GLU A 106 15.15 -5.67 -6.10
CA GLU A 106 16.57 -5.79 -6.47
C GLU A 106 17.37 -6.57 -5.43
N ASP A 107 17.13 -6.34 -4.15
CA ASP A 107 17.77 -7.09 -3.07
C ASP A 107 17.39 -8.60 -3.14
N ALA A 108 16.13 -8.89 -3.48
CA ALA A 108 15.63 -10.26 -3.63
C ALA A 108 16.26 -11.03 -4.83
N LYS A 109 16.82 -10.33 -5.82
CA LYS A 109 17.52 -10.96 -6.96
C LYS A 109 18.71 -11.85 -6.55
N GLN A 110 19.30 -11.57 -5.40
CA GLN A 110 20.41 -12.38 -4.89
C GLN A 110 19.98 -13.81 -4.57
N ASP A 111 18.69 -13.99 -4.23
CA ASP A 111 18.12 -15.23 -3.75
C ASP A 111 17.07 -15.85 -4.66
N ALA A 112 16.59 -15.11 -5.65
CA ALA A 112 15.52 -15.53 -6.56
C ALA A 112 15.83 -15.13 -8.01
N ASP A 113 15.46 -16.00 -8.96
CA ASP A 113 15.65 -15.74 -10.40
C ASP A 113 14.54 -14.81 -10.93
N VAL A 114 14.68 -13.51 -10.60
CA VAL A 114 13.69 -12.45 -10.94
C VAL A 114 14.34 -11.28 -11.65
N VAL A 115 13.53 -10.52 -12.39
CA VAL A 115 13.93 -9.25 -13.01
C VAL A 115 12.78 -8.24 -12.90
N ILE A 116 13.08 -6.98 -12.53
CA ILE A 116 12.11 -5.91 -12.68
C ILE A 116 11.90 -5.69 -14.18
N ASN A 117 10.70 -5.99 -14.64
CA ASN A 117 10.30 -5.87 -16.04
C ASN A 117 9.66 -4.50 -16.32
N SER A 118 8.87 -3.99 -15.36
CA SER A 118 8.30 -2.64 -15.44
C SER A 118 8.09 -2.01 -14.06
N ALA A 119 8.14 -0.68 -14.01
CA ALA A 119 7.76 0.15 -12.87
C ALA A 119 6.80 1.24 -13.37
N THR A 120 5.52 1.09 -13.04
CA THR A 120 4.44 1.92 -13.57
C THR A 120 3.69 2.62 -12.44
N THR A 121 3.39 3.91 -12.64
CA THR A 121 2.60 4.69 -11.68
C THR A 121 1.29 5.15 -12.32
N VAL A 122 0.17 4.82 -11.65
CA VAL A 122 -1.16 5.29 -12.05
C VAL A 122 -1.46 6.61 -11.36
N VAL A 123 -1.85 7.62 -12.15
CA VAL A 123 -2.13 8.98 -11.67
C VAL A 123 -3.54 9.42 -12.02
N ASP A 124 -4.37 9.72 -11.02
CA ASP A 124 -5.67 10.36 -11.22
C ASP A 124 -5.46 11.81 -11.68
N VAL A 125 -5.82 12.10 -12.94
CA VAL A 125 -5.62 13.41 -13.55
C VAL A 125 -6.35 14.54 -12.82
N ALA A 126 -7.49 14.25 -12.20
CA ALA A 126 -8.26 15.26 -11.47
C ALA A 126 -7.59 15.65 -10.15
N LYS A 127 -6.89 14.71 -9.51
CA LYS A 127 -6.33 14.84 -8.16
C LYS A 127 -4.82 15.09 -8.13
N CYS A 128 -4.11 14.95 -9.25
CA CYS A 128 -2.65 15.03 -9.35
C CYS A 128 -2.06 16.24 -8.61
N LYS A 129 -2.50 17.45 -8.93
CA LYS A 129 -2.01 18.70 -8.30
C LYS A 129 -2.21 18.72 -6.78
N MET A 130 -3.35 18.20 -6.31
CA MET A 130 -3.66 18.13 -4.89
C MET A 130 -2.74 17.14 -4.17
N TYR A 131 -2.50 15.98 -4.77
CA TYR A 131 -1.63 14.97 -4.18
C TYR A 131 -0.16 15.41 -4.15
N MET A 132 0.35 16.01 -5.22
CA MET A 132 1.69 16.61 -5.23
C MET A 132 1.90 17.60 -4.09
N LYS A 133 0.88 18.45 -3.84
CA LYS A 133 0.99 19.48 -2.80
C LYS A 133 0.92 18.92 -1.38
N ASN A 134 0.02 17.95 -1.14
CA ASN A 134 -0.31 17.51 0.22
C ASN A 134 0.45 16.25 0.64
N PHE A 135 0.92 15.45 -0.32
CA PHE A 135 1.56 14.15 -0.09
C PHE A 135 2.82 14.00 -0.95
N GLY A 136 3.53 15.11 -1.17
CA GLY A 136 4.66 15.20 -2.11
C GLY A 136 5.72 14.13 -1.87
N GLU A 137 6.04 13.80 -0.63
CA GLU A 137 7.03 12.78 -0.30
C GLU A 137 6.74 11.42 -0.96
N PHE A 138 5.50 10.95 -0.87
CA PHE A 138 5.11 9.66 -1.46
C PHE A 138 4.74 9.79 -2.93
N PHE A 139 3.88 10.77 -3.24
CA PHE A 139 3.37 10.94 -4.60
C PHE A 139 4.47 11.31 -5.60
N ASN A 140 5.37 12.24 -5.24
CA ASN A 140 6.46 12.63 -6.14
C ASN A 140 7.43 11.47 -6.34
N ASN A 141 7.77 10.71 -5.27
CA ASN A 141 8.59 9.52 -5.41
C ASN A 141 7.98 8.49 -6.37
N GLN A 142 6.67 8.24 -6.29
CA GLN A 142 5.98 7.35 -7.22
C GLN A 142 6.08 7.84 -8.67
N VAL A 143 6.00 9.15 -8.90
CA VAL A 143 6.14 9.75 -10.23
C VAL A 143 7.60 9.71 -10.71
N GLU A 144 8.54 10.12 -9.87
CA GLU A 144 9.97 10.23 -10.19
C GLU A 144 10.62 8.88 -10.49
N SER A 145 10.19 7.82 -9.77
CA SER A 145 10.72 6.47 -9.93
C SER A 145 10.01 5.65 -11.02
N ALA A 146 8.99 6.18 -11.68
CA ALA A 146 8.24 5.46 -12.70
C ALA A 146 8.95 5.45 -14.07
N GLY A 147 9.02 4.28 -14.70
CA GLY A 147 9.36 4.16 -16.14
C GLY A 147 8.17 4.50 -17.03
N THR A 148 6.96 4.21 -16.55
CA THR A 148 5.70 4.53 -17.24
C THR A 148 4.71 5.16 -16.29
N ILE A 149 4.00 6.19 -16.75
CA ILE A 149 2.92 6.84 -16.01
C ILE A 149 1.63 6.68 -16.82
N VAL A 150 0.59 6.13 -16.18
CA VAL A 150 -0.73 5.96 -16.79
C VAL A 150 -1.70 6.95 -16.15
N LEU A 151 -2.21 7.90 -16.93
CA LEU A 151 -3.23 8.83 -16.45
C LEU A 151 -4.60 8.14 -16.44
N SER A 152 -5.23 8.10 -15.29
CA SER A 152 -6.60 7.59 -15.15
C SER A 152 -7.62 8.72 -15.17
N ARG A 153 -8.86 8.37 -15.52
CA ARG A 153 -10.02 9.28 -15.54
C ARG A 153 -9.87 10.49 -16.48
N THR A 154 -9.05 10.35 -17.51
CA THR A 154 -8.82 11.42 -18.50
C THR A 154 -10.09 11.80 -19.25
N GLN A 155 -11.01 10.83 -19.48
CA GLN A 155 -12.31 11.07 -20.08
C GLN A 155 -13.25 11.97 -19.25
N ASN A 156 -12.96 12.15 -17.96
CA ASN A 156 -13.81 12.92 -17.04
C ASN A 156 -13.38 14.37 -16.87
N VAL A 157 -12.38 14.82 -17.62
CA VAL A 157 -11.81 16.17 -17.49
C VAL A 157 -11.56 16.77 -18.87
N PRO A 158 -11.52 18.12 -18.98
CA PRO A 158 -11.15 18.78 -20.22
C PRO A 158 -9.71 18.44 -20.64
N GLU A 159 -9.44 18.38 -21.95
CA GLU A 159 -8.12 18.13 -22.54
C GLU A 159 -7.04 19.07 -21.97
N LYS A 160 -7.37 20.33 -21.76
CA LYS A 160 -6.47 21.29 -21.11
C LYS A 160 -5.96 20.79 -19.76
N LYS A 161 -6.83 20.18 -18.94
CA LYS A 161 -6.45 19.64 -17.64
C LYS A 161 -5.49 18.45 -17.78
N VAL A 162 -5.70 17.60 -18.80
CA VAL A 162 -4.77 16.51 -19.11
C VAL A 162 -3.40 17.06 -19.47
N ASN A 163 -3.34 18.04 -20.38
CA ASN A 163 -2.10 18.67 -20.82
C ASN A 163 -1.35 19.40 -19.68
N ASP A 164 -2.09 20.14 -18.82
CA ASP A 164 -1.54 20.79 -17.63
C ASP A 164 -0.95 19.73 -16.65
N THR A 165 -1.62 18.58 -16.52
CA THR A 165 -1.15 17.48 -15.66
C THR A 165 0.13 16.84 -16.24
N VAL A 166 0.16 16.59 -17.55
CA VAL A 166 1.38 16.08 -18.22
C VAL A 166 2.55 17.04 -18.01
N ALA A 167 2.34 18.35 -18.15
CA ALA A 167 3.38 19.35 -17.92
C ALA A 167 3.95 19.27 -16.49
N MET A 168 3.07 19.20 -15.48
CA MET A 168 3.49 19.04 -14.07
C MET A 168 4.28 17.73 -13.84
N LEU A 169 3.83 16.61 -14.41
CA LEU A 169 4.52 15.33 -14.27
C LEU A 169 5.90 15.37 -14.93
N ARG A 170 6.06 16.08 -16.06
CA ARG A 170 7.33 16.25 -16.77
C ARG A 170 8.35 17.10 -15.98
N GLU A 171 7.90 17.96 -15.07
CA GLU A 171 8.80 18.66 -14.15
C GLU A 171 9.49 17.69 -13.18
N HIS A 172 8.82 16.61 -12.79
CA HIS A 172 9.32 15.57 -11.88
C HIS A 172 9.97 14.39 -12.62
N ASN A 173 9.42 13.99 -13.76
CA ASN A 173 9.94 12.87 -14.54
C ASN A 173 9.93 13.20 -16.05
N LYS A 174 11.13 13.46 -16.58
CA LYS A 174 11.32 13.87 -18.00
C LYS A 174 11.25 12.68 -18.94
N ASP A 175 11.60 11.50 -18.47
CA ASP A 175 11.93 10.34 -19.30
C ASP A 175 10.81 9.30 -19.37
N ALA A 176 9.91 9.25 -18.36
CA ALA A 176 8.83 8.26 -18.32
C ALA A 176 7.93 8.31 -19.55
N ALA A 177 7.50 7.17 -20.06
CA ALA A 177 6.38 7.11 -20.99
C ALA A 177 5.11 7.58 -20.27
N ILE A 178 4.32 8.51 -20.88
CA ILE A 178 3.05 8.97 -20.28
C ILE A 178 1.90 8.58 -21.21
N ILE A 179 1.00 7.74 -20.70
CA ILE A 179 -0.21 7.32 -21.40
C ILE A 179 -1.36 8.22 -20.93
N THR A 180 -1.94 8.96 -21.87
CA THR A 180 -3.04 9.92 -21.62
C THR A 180 -4.38 9.45 -22.16
N THR A 181 -4.39 8.43 -23.01
CA THR A 181 -5.60 7.83 -23.58
C THR A 181 -6.44 7.21 -22.47
N PRO A 182 -7.77 7.41 -22.45
CA PRO A 182 -8.64 6.73 -21.51
C PRO A 182 -8.42 5.21 -21.53
N LEU A 183 -8.44 4.57 -20.35
CA LEU A 183 -8.20 3.12 -20.26
C LEU A 183 -9.18 2.28 -21.08
N ASP A 184 -10.39 2.78 -21.28
CA ASP A 184 -11.41 2.09 -22.09
C ASP A 184 -11.13 2.17 -23.59
N ASP A 185 -10.33 3.14 -24.02
CA ASP A 185 -10.06 3.44 -25.45
C ASP A 185 -8.67 2.94 -25.91
N ILE A 186 -7.89 2.31 -25.04
CA ILE A 186 -6.56 1.78 -25.34
C ILE A 186 -6.48 0.28 -25.04
N ASP A 187 -5.89 -0.49 -25.94
CA ASP A 187 -5.67 -1.93 -25.74
C ASP A 187 -4.62 -2.18 -24.64
N GLY A 188 -4.90 -3.17 -23.77
CA GLY A 188 -3.97 -3.56 -22.68
C GLY A 188 -2.58 -3.97 -23.17
N LYS A 189 -2.48 -4.54 -24.39
CA LYS A 189 -1.18 -4.89 -25.02
C LYS A 189 -0.36 -3.67 -25.38
N VAL A 190 -1.02 -2.57 -25.79
CA VAL A 190 -0.32 -1.30 -26.06
C VAL A 190 0.21 -0.69 -24.77
N ILE A 191 -0.56 -0.81 -23.68
CA ILE A 191 -0.10 -0.37 -22.35
C ILE A 191 1.11 -1.21 -21.91
N LEU A 192 1.00 -2.54 -22.03
CA LEU A 192 2.09 -3.45 -21.67
C LEU A 192 3.36 -3.17 -22.49
N ASP A 193 3.22 -2.95 -23.80
CA ASP A 193 4.36 -2.59 -24.67
C ASP A 193 5.06 -1.31 -24.19
N ALA A 194 4.31 -0.27 -23.83
CA ALA A 194 4.86 0.96 -23.26
C ALA A 194 5.54 0.74 -21.89
N MET A 195 5.01 -0.18 -21.06
CA MET A 195 5.59 -0.54 -19.76
C MET A 195 6.91 -1.29 -19.92
N GLU A 196 6.99 -2.26 -20.83
CA GLU A 196 8.17 -3.11 -21.05
C GLU A 196 9.29 -2.39 -21.80
N HIS A 197 8.96 -1.42 -22.66
CA HIS A 197 9.92 -0.69 -23.49
C HIS A 197 10.27 0.70 -22.93
N ALA A 198 10.03 0.96 -21.65
CA ALA A 198 10.53 2.17 -21.00
C ALA A 198 12.06 2.14 -20.98
N ASN A 199 12.71 2.80 -21.96
CA ASN A 199 14.15 2.78 -22.23
C ASN A 199 15.04 3.28 -21.07
N THR A 200 14.48 3.56 -19.93
CA THR A 200 15.12 4.16 -18.75
C THR A 200 15.09 3.26 -17.52
N LEU A 201 14.54 2.06 -17.63
CA LEU A 201 14.27 1.20 -16.46
C LEU A 201 15.56 0.88 -15.67
N ASP A 202 16.65 0.50 -16.34
CA ASP A 202 17.94 0.20 -15.68
C ASP A 202 18.53 1.41 -14.94
N LYS A 203 18.33 2.62 -15.50
CA LYS A 203 18.75 3.87 -14.85
C LYS A 203 17.88 4.15 -13.64
N LEU A 204 16.56 4.03 -13.78
CA LEU A 204 15.59 4.24 -12.69
C LEU A 204 15.77 3.26 -11.54
N ILE A 205 16.06 2.00 -11.83
CA ILE A 205 16.37 0.99 -10.80
C ILE A 205 17.60 1.43 -9.99
N LYS A 206 18.68 1.84 -10.65
CA LYS A 206 19.91 2.30 -9.96
C LYS A 206 19.64 3.54 -9.11
N GLU A 207 18.93 4.53 -9.65
CA GLU A 207 18.57 5.75 -8.94
C GLU A 207 17.64 5.45 -7.74
N ALA A 208 16.64 4.57 -7.90
CA ALA A 208 15.75 4.17 -6.84
C ALA A 208 16.49 3.48 -5.67
N VAL A 209 17.41 2.56 -5.99
CA VAL A 209 18.25 1.87 -4.99
C VAL A 209 19.14 2.89 -4.25
N GLU A 210 19.69 3.88 -4.96
CA GLU A 210 20.54 4.92 -4.33
C GLU A 210 19.71 5.84 -3.41
N ILE A 211 18.51 6.24 -3.83
CA ILE A 211 17.60 7.07 -3.03
C ILE A 211 17.19 6.32 -1.75
N ALA A 212 16.77 5.06 -1.86
CA ALA A 212 16.36 4.26 -0.72
C ALA A 212 17.51 4.06 0.28
N ARG A 213 18.73 3.80 -0.20
CA ARG A 213 19.92 3.69 0.66
C ARG A 213 20.23 4.98 1.42
N LYS A 214 20.16 6.14 0.77
CA LYS A 214 20.38 7.44 1.44
C LYS A 214 19.35 7.67 2.56
N HIS A 215 18.12 7.28 2.35
CA HIS A 215 17.07 7.38 3.37
C HIS A 215 17.34 6.49 4.58
N GLU A 216 17.85 5.27 4.38
CA GLU A 216 18.24 4.38 5.46
C GLU A 216 19.42 4.98 6.28
N GLU A 217 20.43 5.56 5.61
CA GLU A 217 21.58 6.20 6.26
C GLU A 217 21.17 7.42 7.09
N GLU A 218 20.24 8.26 6.63
CA GLU A 218 19.72 9.42 7.36
C GLU A 218 18.96 9.01 8.64
N HIS A 219 18.19 7.92 8.62
CA HIS A 219 17.48 7.42 9.81
C HIS A 219 18.41 6.80 10.86
N HIS A 220 19.57 6.23 10.46
CA HIS A 220 20.53 5.68 11.40
C HIS A 220 21.36 6.75 12.13
N HIS A 221 21.46 8.00 11.64
CA HIS A 221 22.19 9.07 12.29
C HIS A 221 21.42 9.77 13.41
N HIS A 222 20.11 9.57 13.55
CA HIS A 222 19.31 10.20 14.62
C HIS A 222 19.24 9.42 15.94
N ASP A 223 19.73 8.17 15.98
CA ASP A 223 19.62 7.31 17.18
C ASP A 223 20.85 7.28 18.08
N HIS A 224 21.90 8.08 17.85
CA HIS A 224 23.16 7.97 18.60
C HIS A 224 23.63 9.21 19.38
N ASP A 225 22.84 10.26 19.53
CA ASP A 225 23.16 11.37 20.44
C ASP A 225 22.28 11.35 21.70
N HIS A 226 22.41 10.30 22.53
CA HIS A 226 22.11 10.37 23.94
C HIS A 226 23.42 10.39 24.70
N ASP A 227 23.93 11.60 24.94
CA ASP A 227 24.95 11.88 25.94
C ASP A 227 24.44 11.41 27.30
N HIS A 228 25.01 10.31 27.80
CA HIS A 228 24.91 9.91 29.20
C HIS A 228 25.80 10.81 30.00
N GLU A 229 25.27 11.94 30.51
CA GLU A 229 25.86 12.60 31.67
C GLU A 229 25.64 11.70 32.87
N GLU A 230 26.72 11.04 33.30
CA GLU A 230 26.77 10.31 34.56
C GLU A 230 26.65 11.32 35.74
N HIS A 231 25.44 11.49 36.25
CA HIS A 231 25.24 12.13 37.53
C HIS A 231 25.44 11.08 38.62
N GLU A 232 26.65 11.14 39.27
CA GLU A 232 26.88 10.47 40.54
C GLU A 232 26.01 11.13 41.62
N HIS A 233 24.91 10.49 41.99
CA HIS A 233 24.16 10.83 43.19
C HIS A 233 24.62 9.94 44.34
N HIS A 234 25.43 10.53 45.23
CA HIS A 234 25.62 9.98 46.57
C HIS A 234 24.33 10.19 47.37
N HIS A 235 23.62 9.11 47.67
CA HIS A 235 22.55 9.10 48.65
C HIS A 235 23.03 8.44 49.94
N ASP A 236 23.26 9.29 50.96
CA ASP A 236 23.30 8.84 52.35
C ASP A 236 21.86 8.52 52.78
N HIS A 237 21.55 7.25 53.03
CA HIS A 237 20.29 6.83 53.59
C HIS A 237 20.38 6.69 55.11
N GLU A 238 19.81 7.65 55.84
CA GLU A 238 19.37 7.44 57.21
C GLU A 238 18.01 6.76 57.19
N HIS A 239 17.89 5.58 57.77
CA HIS A 239 16.65 4.82 57.91
C HIS A 239 15.85 5.39 59.08
N GLU A 240 14.73 6.05 58.80
CA GLU A 240 13.64 6.20 59.77
C GLU A 240 12.47 5.28 59.31
N GLU A 241 12.12 4.38 60.23
CA GLU A 241 10.99 3.47 60.09
C GLU A 241 9.68 4.24 60.26
N HIS A 242 8.89 4.37 59.20
CA HIS A 242 7.48 4.81 59.29
C HIS A 242 6.55 3.69 58.83
N GLU A 243 5.82 3.16 59.80
CA GLU A 243 4.66 2.30 59.56
C GLU A 243 3.54 3.13 58.93
N HIS A 244 3.16 2.80 57.68
CA HIS A 244 1.95 3.32 57.06
C HIS A 244 0.91 2.24 56.94
N HIS A 245 -0.16 2.36 57.75
CA HIS A 245 -1.42 1.69 57.54
C HIS A 245 -2.12 2.34 56.33
N HIS A 246 -2.37 1.56 55.29
CA HIS A 246 -3.27 1.95 54.21
C HIS A 246 -4.61 1.27 54.37
N ASP A 247 -5.61 2.07 54.78
CA ASP A 247 -7.02 1.74 54.65
C ASP A 247 -7.44 2.01 53.17
N HIS A 248 -7.82 0.98 52.46
CA HIS A 248 -8.42 1.09 51.15
C HIS A 248 -9.93 1.15 51.27
N GLU A 249 -10.50 2.33 51.18
CA GLU A 249 -11.94 2.48 50.92
C GLU A 249 -12.17 2.33 49.40
N HIS A 250 -12.96 1.32 49.02
CA HIS A 250 -13.46 1.14 47.66
C HIS A 250 -14.69 2.03 47.47
N GLU A 251 -14.55 3.10 46.69
CA GLU A 251 -15.71 3.80 46.15
C GLU A 251 -16.21 3.07 44.90
N GLU A 252 -17.43 2.54 44.98
CA GLU A 252 -18.14 2.00 43.82
C GLU A 252 -18.67 3.16 42.96
N HIS A 253 -18.13 3.29 41.76
CA HIS A 253 -18.69 4.19 40.76
C HIS A 253 -19.83 3.51 40.00
N GLU A 254 -21.06 3.88 40.34
CA GLU A 254 -22.22 3.57 39.52
C GLU A 254 -22.21 4.41 38.24
N HIS A 255 -22.09 3.74 37.09
CA HIS A 255 -22.31 4.35 35.79
C HIS A 255 -23.80 4.36 35.45
N HIS A 256 -24.44 5.52 35.61
CA HIS A 256 -25.76 5.76 35.02
C HIS A 256 -25.60 5.98 33.50
N HIS A 257 -26.13 5.05 32.71
CA HIS A 257 -26.39 5.25 31.29
C HIS A 257 -27.79 5.85 31.14
N ASP A 258 -27.87 7.15 30.87
CA ASP A 258 -29.07 7.81 30.41
C ASP A 258 -29.36 7.39 28.96
N HIS A 259 -30.38 6.58 28.75
CA HIS A 259 -30.94 6.30 27.43
C HIS A 259 -32.03 7.33 27.12
N ASP A 260 -31.71 8.34 26.32
CA ASP A 260 -32.70 9.22 25.72
C ASP A 260 -33.55 8.42 24.72
N HIS A 261 -34.81 8.13 25.11
CA HIS A 261 -35.81 7.60 24.20
C HIS A 261 -36.29 8.69 23.25
N HIS A 262 -35.90 8.63 21.99
CA HIS A 262 -36.50 9.43 20.93
C HIS A 262 -37.88 8.83 20.58
N GLU A 263 -38.95 9.56 20.91
CA GLU A 263 -40.31 9.24 20.43
C GLU A 263 -40.39 9.55 18.93
N HIS A 264 -40.58 8.52 18.12
CA HIS A 264 -40.82 8.65 16.68
C HIS A 264 -42.32 8.83 16.42
N GLY A 265 -42.68 10.00 15.88
CA GLY A 265 -44.04 10.27 15.42
C GLY A 265 -44.39 9.47 14.14
N PRO A 266 -45.67 9.33 13.80
CA PRO A 266 -46.12 8.53 12.66
C PRO A 266 -45.67 9.18 11.33
N GLY A 267 -44.68 8.60 10.67
CA GLY A 267 -44.17 9.09 9.36
C GLY A 267 -42.69 8.86 9.08
N CYS A 268 -41.97 8.15 9.93
CA CYS A 268 -40.54 7.88 9.73
C CYS A 268 -40.34 6.70 8.75
N THR A 269 -39.65 6.97 7.61
CA THR A 269 -39.31 6.00 6.55
C THR A 269 -37.89 5.42 6.72
N CYS A 270 -37.34 5.34 7.92
CA CYS A 270 -36.08 4.67 8.18
C CYS A 270 -36.37 3.17 8.34
N GLY A 271 -35.77 2.35 7.45
CA GLY A 271 -36.01 0.91 7.35
C GLY A 271 -35.43 0.06 8.50
N CYS A 272 -35.79 0.38 9.75
CA CYS A 272 -35.39 -0.40 10.92
C CYS A 272 -36.53 -1.36 11.28
N HIS A 273 -36.61 -2.50 10.60
CA HIS A 273 -37.51 -3.57 10.97
C HIS A 273 -36.75 -4.87 11.19
N ASP A 274 -36.97 -5.38 12.43
CA ASP A 274 -36.95 -6.76 12.89
C ASP A 274 -35.67 -7.62 12.74
N HIS A 275 -34.94 -7.69 13.85
CA HIS A 275 -34.23 -8.91 14.22
C HIS A 275 -34.80 -9.46 15.52
N ASP A 276 -35.72 -10.43 15.40
CA ASP A 276 -36.14 -11.30 16.48
C ASP A 276 -34.98 -12.24 16.87
N HIS A 277 -34.43 -12.04 18.05
CA HIS A 277 -33.54 -13.00 18.68
C HIS A 277 -34.32 -13.88 19.63
N HIS A 278 -34.64 -15.09 19.19
CA HIS A 278 -35.07 -16.19 20.08
C HIS A 278 -33.85 -16.71 20.85
N HIS A 279 -33.85 -16.53 22.17
CA HIS A 279 -32.98 -17.26 23.09
C HIS A 279 -33.72 -18.47 23.62
N ASP A 280 -33.38 -19.66 23.15
CA ASP A 280 -33.78 -20.92 23.78
C ASP A 280 -32.82 -21.23 24.93
N HIS A 281 -33.37 -21.22 26.17
CA HIS A 281 -32.69 -21.76 27.32
C HIS A 281 -32.97 -23.28 27.40
N HIS A 282 -31.95 -24.09 27.11
CA HIS A 282 -31.97 -25.50 27.53
C HIS A 282 -31.47 -25.60 28.98
N ALA A 283 -32.38 -26.08 29.84
CA ALA A 283 -32.05 -26.57 31.18
C ALA A 283 -31.58 -28.02 31.06
N ASP A 284 -30.39 -28.31 31.55
CA ASP A 284 -29.94 -29.68 31.78
C ASP A 284 -30.41 -30.18 33.12
N GLU A 285 -31.17 -31.28 33.11
CA GLU A 285 -31.36 -32.17 34.25
C GLU A 285 -30.75 -33.54 33.94
N VAL A 286 -29.99 -34.02 34.96
CA VAL A 286 -29.44 -35.33 35.27
C VAL A 286 -28.07 -35.64 34.71
#